data_fc3fb50daff94920fd9897236865db15
#
_entry.id   fc3fb50daff94920fd9897236865db15
#
_cell.length_a   1.000
_cell.length_b   1.000
_cell.length_c   1.000
_cell.angle_alpha   90.00
_cell.angle_beta   90.00
_cell.angle_gamma   90.00
#
_symmetry.space_group_name_H-M   'P 1'
#
loop_
_entity.id
_entity.type
_entity.pdbx_description
1 polymer ?
#
loop_
_entity_poly.entity_id
_entity_poly.type
_entity_poly.pdbx_seq_one_letter_code
_entity_poly.pdbx_strand_id
1 'polypeptide(L)'
;MQRQLDRLHRQLKLTQAQEAAWAQFADTTLGNVRQIDDLYKDRAQHFEAMSAIDNVKNYQTIIQREAEGLGRRAVALQALYDALSPEQKQAADRFFRYQEERREQRYMARHSG
;
A
#
# COMPACT_ATOMS: atom_id res chain seq x y z
N MET A 1 -4.39 -5.09 5.75
CA MET A 1 -3.70 -3.78 5.74
C MET A 1 -3.86 -3.03 7.07
N GLN A 2 -5.06 -3.03 7.67
CA GLN A 2 -5.26 -2.33 8.94
C GLN A 2 -4.31 -2.79 10.05
N ARG A 3 -4.07 -4.10 10.14
CA ARG A 3 -3.18 -4.66 11.16
C ARG A 3 -1.73 -4.16 11.02
N GLN A 4 -1.25 -4.05 9.79
CA GLN A 4 0.09 -3.55 9.52
C GLN A 4 0.21 -2.08 9.91
N LEU A 5 -0.80 -1.28 9.59
CA LEU A 5 -0.85 0.13 9.99
C LEU A 5 -0.87 0.28 11.50
N ASP A 6 -1.69 -0.51 12.19
CA ASP A 6 -1.77 -0.46 13.65
C ASP A 6 -0.43 -0.81 14.30
N ARG A 7 0.26 -1.81 13.75
CA ARG A 7 1.59 -2.20 14.25
C ARG A 7 2.60 -1.09 14.05
N LEU A 8 2.64 -0.51 12.85
CA LEU A 8 3.56 0.60 12.56
C LEU A 8 3.27 1.79 13.48
N HIS A 9 2.00 2.14 13.65
CA HIS A 9 1.60 3.24 14.52
C HIS A 9 2.13 3.04 15.95
N ARG A 10 2.00 1.83 16.47
CA ARG A 10 2.50 1.52 17.82
C ARG A 10 4.03 1.60 17.90
N GLN A 11 4.71 1.10 16.87
CA GLN A 11 6.19 1.08 16.87
C GLN A 11 6.79 2.47 16.74
N LEU A 12 6.10 3.40 16.07
CA LEU A 12 6.61 4.76 15.88
C LEU A 12 6.51 5.60 17.14
N LYS A 13 5.56 5.32 18.02
CA LYS A 13 5.37 6.09 19.27
C LYS A 13 5.26 7.57 18.98
N LEU A 14 4.30 7.94 18.14
CA LEU A 14 4.14 9.30 17.62
C LEU A 14 3.74 10.29 18.71
N THR A 15 4.26 11.51 18.59
CA THR A 15 3.79 12.63 19.40
C THR A 15 2.46 13.13 18.83
N GLN A 16 1.75 13.96 19.62
CA GLN A 16 0.50 14.59 19.19
C GLN A 16 0.70 15.37 17.89
N ALA A 17 1.81 16.10 17.78
CA ALA A 17 2.09 16.93 16.61
C ALA A 17 2.29 16.10 15.33
N GLN A 18 2.66 14.82 15.47
CA GLN A 18 2.90 13.92 14.33
C GLN A 18 1.65 13.18 13.87
N GLU A 19 0.57 13.18 14.67
CA GLU A 19 -0.61 12.36 14.39
C GLU A 19 -1.37 12.79 13.12
N ALA A 20 -1.34 14.07 12.76
CA ALA A 20 -1.99 14.53 11.54
C ALA A 20 -1.33 13.96 10.28
N ALA A 21 0.00 13.92 10.24
CA ALA A 21 0.74 13.33 9.12
C ALA A 21 0.53 11.82 9.07
N TRP A 22 0.46 11.17 10.23
CA TRP A 22 0.13 9.74 10.31
C TRP A 22 -1.26 9.48 9.73
N ALA A 23 -2.28 10.24 10.15
CA ALA A 23 -3.65 10.07 9.66
C ALA A 23 -3.72 10.20 8.14
N GLN A 24 -3.01 11.16 7.57
CA GLN A 24 -2.97 11.35 6.12
C GLN A 24 -2.38 10.12 5.43
N PHE A 25 -1.28 9.59 5.94
CA PHE A 25 -0.65 8.39 5.40
C PHE A 25 -1.57 7.16 5.52
N ALA A 26 -2.15 6.95 6.70
CA ALA A 26 -3.03 5.81 6.95
C ALA A 26 -4.29 5.86 6.09
N ASP A 27 -4.92 7.02 6.00
CA ASP A 27 -6.14 7.20 5.19
C ASP A 27 -5.85 7.00 3.70
N THR A 28 -4.73 7.50 3.22
CA THR A 28 -4.31 7.30 1.82
C THR A 28 -4.09 5.81 1.54
N THR A 29 -3.39 5.12 2.44
CA THR A 29 -3.12 3.69 2.28
C THR A 29 -4.41 2.88 2.25
N LEU A 30 -5.32 3.11 3.20
CA LEU A 30 -6.60 2.39 3.27
C LEU A 30 -7.52 2.73 2.10
N GLY A 31 -7.52 4.00 1.66
CA GLY A 31 -8.27 4.42 0.49
C GLY A 31 -7.81 3.72 -0.78
N ASN A 32 -6.49 3.55 -0.94
CA ASN A 32 -5.92 2.82 -2.06
C ASN A 32 -6.38 1.35 -2.06
N VAL A 33 -6.36 0.70 -0.90
CA VAL A 33 -6.80 -0.69 -0.77
C VAL A 33 -8.27 -0.83 -1.17
N ARG A 34 -9.13 0.07 -0.67
CA ARG A 34 -10.56 0.05 -1.01
C ARG A 34 -10.80 0.23 -2.50
N GLN A 35 -10.07 1.16 -3.13
CA GLN A 35 -10.20 1.41 -4.57
C GLN A 35 -9.85 0.15 -5.38
N ILE A 36 -8.75 -0.50 -5.06
CA ILE A 36 -8.32 -1.71 -5.77
C ILE A 36 -9.31 -2.86 -5.52
N ASP A 37 -9.78 -3.03 -4.29
CA ASP A 37 -10.79 -4.04 -3.98
C ASP A 37 -12.06 -3.85 -4.81
N ASP A 38 -12.52 -2.61 -4.92
CA ASP A 38 -13.72 -2.28 -5.71
C ASP A 38 -13.51 -2.59 -7.18
N LEU A 39 -12.32 -2.29 -7.72
CA LEU A 39 -12.00 -2.60 -9.12
C LEU A 39 -11.98 -4.11 -9.38
N TYR A 40 -11.44 -4.90 -8.47
CA TYR A 40 -11.44 -6.36 -8.60
C TYR A 40 -12.84 -6.94 -8.45
N LYS A 41 -13.66 -6.40 -7.57
CA LYS A 41 -15.07 -6.84 -7.43
C LYS A 41 -15.84 -6.57 -8.71
N ASP A 42 -15.67 -5.38 -9.27
CA ASP A 42 -16.30 -5.03 -10.54
C ASP A 42 -15.83 -5.96 -11.67
N ARG A 43 -14.52 -6.21 -11.73
CA ARG A 43 -13.94 -7.14 -12.69
C ARG A 43 -14.56 -8.54 -12.58
N ALA A 44 -14.72 -9.04 -11.35
CA ALA A 44 -15.29 -10.37 -11.11
C ALA A 44 -16.71 -10.48 -11.62
N GLN A 45 -17.51 -9.41 -11.52
CA GLN A 45 -18.89 -9.39 -12.00
C GLN A 45 -19.00 -9.45 -13.52
N HIS A 46 -17.99 -8.98 -14.23
CA HIS A 46 -18.02 -8.87 -15.70
C HIS A 46 -17.03 -9.81 -16.39
N PHE A 47 -16.31 -10.62 -15.61
CA PHE A 47 -15.19 -11.44 -16.11
C PHE A 47 -15.59 -12.36 -17.25
N GLU A 48 -16.71 -13.06 -17.11
CA GLU A 48 -17.15 -14.05 -18.10
C GLU A 48 -17.57 -13.41 -19.44
N ALA A 49 -17.99 -12.14 -19.40
CA ALA A 49 -18.40 -11.41 -20.61
C ALA A 49 -17.21 -10.78 -21.35
N MET A 50 -16.02 -10.81 -20.77
CA MET A 50 -14.84 -10.16 -21.35
C MET A 50 -14.23 -11.00 -22.45
N SER A 51 -13.91 -10.33 -23.59
CA SER A 51 -13.01 -10.93 -24.57
C SER A 51 -11.60 -11.02 -23.99
N ALA A 52 -10.70 -11.76 -24.66
CA ALA A 52 -9.31 -11.83 -24.25
C ALA A 52 -8.66 -10.44 -24.20
N ILE A 53 -9.00 -9.59 -25.17
CA ILE A 53 -8.46 -8.23 -25.25
C ILE A 53 -8.99 -7.36 -24.11
N ASP A 54 -10.31 -7.41 -23.86
CA ASP A 54 -10.93 -6.66 -22.76
C ASP A 54 -10.37 -7.09 -21.42
N ASN A 55 -10.11 -8.37 -21.26
CA ASN A 55 -9.54 -8.93 -20.02
C ASN A 55 -8.18 -8.30 -19.74
N VAL A 56 -7.27 -8.29 -20.73
CA VAL A 56 -5.93 -7.72 -20.57
C VAL A 56 -6.00 -6.22 -20.31
N LYS A 57 -6.85 -5.50 -21.06
CA LYS A 57 -7.01 -4.05 -20.89
C LYS A 57 -7.56 -3.69 -19.52
N ASN A 58 -8.53 -4.46 -19.04
CA ASN A 58 -9.10 -4.25 -17.71
C ASN A 58 -8.05 -4.45 -16.63
N TYR A 59 -7.26 -5.52 -16.73
CA TYR A 59 -6.15 -5.77 -15.79
C TYR A 59 -5.13 -4.64 -15.82
N GLN A 60 -4.78 -4.17 -17.01
CA GLN A 60 -3.87 -3.03 -17.18
C GLN A 60 -4.38 -1.79 -16.44
N THR A 61 -5.68 -1.50 -16.56
CA THR A 61 -6.29 -0.37 -15.86
C THR A 61 -6.12 -0.49 -14.35
N ILE A 62 -6.33 -1.68 -13.80
CA ILE A 62 -6.15 -1.92 -12.35
C ILE A 62 -4.71 -1.68 -11.93
N ILE A 63 -3.74 -2.18 -12.69
CA ILE A 63 -2.31 -1.99 -12.39
C ILE A 63 -1.94 -0.50 -12.45
N GLN A 64 -2.49 0.25 -13.41
CA GLN A 64 -2.27 1.69 -13.50
C GLN A 64 -2.82 2.42 -12.26
N ARG A 65 -4.02 2.04 -11.81
CA ARG A 65 -4.61 2.62 -10.60
C ARG A 65 -3.79 2.29 -9.36
N GLU A 66 -3.29 1.07 -9.29
CA GLU A 66 -2.39 0.65 -8.20
C GLU A 66 -1.13 1.52 -8.16
N ALA A 67 -0.50 1.75 -9.31
CA ALA A 67 0.69 2.58 -9.42
C ALA A 67 0.41 4.03 -9.02
N GLU A 68 -0.72 4.59 -9.45
CA GLU A 68 -1.14 5.95 -9.04
C GLU A 68 -1.34 6.03 -7.52
N GLY A 69 -1.97 5.01 -6.93
CA GLY A 69 -2.17 4.94 -5.49
C GLY A 69 -0.86 4.87 -4.72
N LEU A 70 0.10 4.10 -5.22
CA LEU A 70 1.44 4.05 -4.63
C LEU A 70 2.13 5.41 -4.68
N GLY A 71 1.94 6.17 -5.75
CA GLY A 71 2.47 7.52 -5.85
C GLY A 71 1.91 8.43 -4.77
N ARG A 72 0.58 8.41 -4.56
CA ARG A 72 -0.06 9.19 -3.49
C ARG A 72 0.43 8.77 -2.12
N ARG A 73 0.58 7.45 -1.91
CA ARG A 73 1.08 6.90 -0.65
C ARG A 73 2.51 7.34 -0.39
N ALA A 74 3.36 7.36 -1.42
CA ALA A 74 4.75 7.81 -1.29
C ALA A 74 4.82 9.27 -0.86
N VAL A 75 3.96 10.14 -1.41
CA VAL A 75 3.90 11.55 -1.01
C VAL A 75 3.49 11.69 0.45
N ALA A 76 2.45 10.97 0.88
CA ALA A 76 1.99 11.01 2.26
C ALA A 76 3.04 10.43 3.22
N LEU A 77 3.72 9.36 2.82
CA LEU A 77 4.80 8.77 3.63
C LEU A 77 5.98 9.73 3.77
N GLN A 78 6.33 10.44 2.70
CA GLN A 78 7.42 11.42 2.76
C GLN A 78 7.12 12.51 3.79
N ALA A 79 5.88 13.02 3.79
CA ALA A 79 5.47 14.04 4.75
C ALA A 79 5.55 13.52 6.20
N LEU A 80 5.09 12.29 6.42
CA LEU A 80 5.20 11.65 7.74
C LEU A 80 6.67 11.46 8.13
N TYR A 81 7.47 10.89 7.24
CA TYR A 81 8.87 10.58 7.48
C TYR A 81 9.65 11.84 7.86
N ASP A 82 9.42 12.93 7.14
CA ASP A 82 10.09 14.20 7.41
C ASP A 82 9.77 14.75 8.80
N ALA A 83 8.62 14.38 9.37
CA ALA A 83 8.21 14.79 10.71
C ALA A 83 8.76 13.89 11.81
N LEU A 84 9.40 12.76 11.49
CA LEU A 84 9.87 11.79 12.46
C LEU A 84 11.24 12.16 13.04
N SER A 85 11.49 11.75 14.29
CA SER A 85 12.82 11.80 14.90
C SER A 85 13.75 10.77 14.26
N PRO A 86 15.08 10.86 14.49
CA PRO A 86 16.00 9.83 13.98
C PRO A 86 15.66 8.42 14.43
N GLU A 87 15.26 8.23 15.69
CA GLU A 87 14.86 6.90 16.21
C GLU A 87 13.58 6.41 15.53
N GLN A 88 12.62 7.29 15.33
CA GLN A 88 11.38 6.95 14.64
C GLN A 88 11.63 6.59 13.18
N LYS A 89 12.52 7.32 12.50
CA LYS A 89 12.91 7.01 11.13
C LYS A 89 13.53 5.61 11.04
N GLN A 90 14.37 5.25 12.00
CA GLN A 90 14.95 3.90 12.03
C GLN A 90 13.89 2.83 12.21
N ALA A 91 12.90 3.08 13.08
CA ALA A 91 11.78 2.15 13.28
C ALA A 91 10.96 1.98 12.01
N ALA A 92 10.67 3.08 11.31
CA ALA A 92 9.96 3.06 10.03
C ALA A 92 10.76 2.28 8.99
N ASP A 93 12.06 2.55 8.88
CA ASP A 93 12.94 1.88 7.92
C ASP A 93 12.95 0.37 8.13
N ARG A 94 13.05 -0.08 9.39
CA ARG A 94 13.01 -1.50 9.73
C ARG A 94 11.67 -2.14 9.36
N PHE A 95 10.57 -1.45 9.66
CA PHE A 95 9.24 -1.95 9.37
C PHE A 95 9.05 -2.16 7.86
N PHE A 96 9.38 -1.16 7.06
CA PHE A 96 9.20 -1.25 5.61
C PHE A 96 10.16 -2.24 4.97
N ARG A 97 11.38 -2.38 5.49
CA ARG A 97 12.32 -3.40 5.01
C ARG A 97 11.77 -4.81 5.25
N TYR A 98 11.22 -5.05 6.42
CA TYR A 98 10.62 -6.34 6.75
C TYR A 98 9.43 -6.66 5.83
N GLN A 99 8.57 -5.69 5.58
CA GLN A 99 7.44 -5.84 4.66
C GLN A 99 7.92 -6.17 3.24
N GLU A 100 8.94 -5.48 2.78
CA GLU A 100 9.51 -5.68 1.46
C GLU A 100 10.14 -7.06 1.31
N GLU A 101 10.90 -7.49 2.31
CA GLU A 101 11.49 -8.84 2.31
C GLU A 101 10.42 -9.91 2.21
N ARG A 102 9.32 -9.77 2.93
CA ARG A 102 8.23 -10.73 2.88
C ARG A 102 7.57 -10.76 1.50
N ARG A 103 7.39 -9.60 0.89
CA ARG A 103 6.81 -9.51 -0.45
C ARG A 103 7.72 -10.16 -1.48
N GLU A 104 9.00 -9.91 -1.41
CA GLU A 104 9.98 -10.54 -2.29
C GLU A 104 10.03 -12.05 -2.13
N GLN A 105 9.97 -12.54 -0.90
CA GLN A 105 9.93 -13.97 -0.64
C GLN A 105 8.69 -14.61 -1.28
N ARG A 106 7.54 -13.96 -1.17
CA ARG A 106 6.31 -14.47 -1.80
C ARG A 106 6.43 -14.50 -3.32
N TYR A 107 7.01 -13.44 -3.90
CA TYR A 107 7.24 -13.36 -5.34
C TYR A 107 8.17 -14.50 -5.81
N MET A 108 9.30 -14.66 -5.13
CA MET A 108 10.26 -15.70 -5.46
C MET A 108 9.66 -17.09 -5.33
N ALA A 109 8.86 -17.35 -4.30
CA ALA A 109 8.18 -18.63 -4.10
C ALA A 109 7.24 -18.98 -5.27
N ARG A 110 6.56 -17.96 -5.83
CA ARG A 110 5.66 -18.16 -6.99
C ARG A 110 6.40 -18.45 -8.28
N HIS A 111 7.61 -17.93 -8.43
CA HIS A 111 8.36 -17.96 -9.68
C HIS A 111 9.55 -18.91 -9.66
N SER A 112 9.82 -19.56 -8.54
CA SER A 112 10.91 -20.52 -8.38
C SER A 112 10.34 -21.93 -8.62
N GLY A 113 9.88 -22.16 -9.74
CA GLY A 113 9.28 -23.45 -9.85
C GLY A 113 9.52 -24.34 -10.96
#